data_58f81efd0be2b68a53751b3ca777b2f6
#
_entry.id   58f81efd0be2b68a53751b3ca777b2f6
#
_cell.length_a   1.000
_cell.length_b   1.000
_cell.length_c   1.000
_cell.angle_alpha   90.00
_cell.angle_beta   90.00
_cell.angle_gamma   90.00
#
_symmetry.space_group_name_H-M   'P 1'
#
loop_
_entity.id
_entity.type
_entity.pdbx_description
1 polymer ?
#
loop_
_entity_poly.entity_id
_entity_poly.type
_entity_poly.pdbx_seq_one_letter_code
_entity_poly.pdbx_strand_id
1 'polypeptide(L)'
;MKQGENRLSVSYDGEWIYDIVLESSYGQLLDALAPVLKGRNEKNVKICIVTDSNVAKIHKNEVEEILKSGYSTVKTFVFESGEANKNLNTIEKLYEYLIINHFERNDLLIALGGGVVGDMTGFAAATYLRGIDFVQIPTTLLAQVDSSIGGKTGVDFAQYKNMVGAFNQPKLVSVSYTHLTLPTIA
;
A
#
# COMPACT_ATOMS: atom_id res chain seq x y z
N MET A 1 6.97 -6.32 -24.95
CA MET A 1 6.68 -7.41 -23.99
C MET A 1 5.24 -7.83 -24.21
N LYS A 2 4.95 -9.12 -24.26
CA LYS A 2 3.58 -9.62 -24.43
C LYS A 2 2.77 -9.33 -23.16
N GLN A 3 1.50 -8.91 -23.31
CA GLN A 3 0.56 -8.82 -22.19
C GLN A 3 0.49 -10.20 -21.51
N GLY A 4 0.99 -10.31 -20.29
CA GLY A 4 1.01 -11.55 -19.49
C GLY A 4 2.36 -11.91 -18.88
N GLU A 5 3.47 -11.36 -19.38
CA GLU A 5 4.81 -11.70 -18.85
C GLU A 5 5.18 -10.96 -17.54
N ASN A 6 4.43 -9.93 -17.16
CA ASN A 6 4.74 -9.06 -16.02
C ASN A 6 3.77 -9.26 -14.83
N ARG A 7 2.98 -10.32 -14.81
CA ARG A 7 2.01 -10.59 -13.72
C ARG A 7 2.24 -11.98 -13.15
N LEU A 8 2.42 -12.04 -11.84
CA LEU A 8 2.53 -13.28 -11.08
C LEU A 8 1.31 -13.40 -10.16
N SER A 9 0.49 -14.42 -10.35
CA SER A 9 -0.65 -14.68 -9.47
C SER A 9 -0.20 -15.46 -8.24
N VAL A 10 -0.56 -14.95 -7.08
CA VAL A 10 -0.35 -15.61 -5.79
C VAL A 10 -1.63 -16.37 -5.44
N SER A 11 -1.49 -17.68 -5.17
CA SER A 11 -2.59 -18.55 -4.81
C SER A 11 -2.26 -19.34 -3.55
N TYR A 12 -3.26 -19.68 -2.76
CA TYR A 12 -3.15 -20.58 -1.62
C TYR A 12 -4.22 -21.65 -1.71
N ASP A 13 -3.82 -22.89 -1.57
CA ASP A 13 -4.68 -24.07 -1.70
C ASP A 13 -5.52 -24.11 -2.99
N GLY A 14 -4.91 -23.61 -4.09
CA GLY A 14 -5.54 -23.54 -5.41
C GLY A 14 -6.46 -22.33 -5.62
N GLU A 15 -6.73 -21.54 -4.59
CA GLU A 15 -7.51 -20.31 -4.70
C GLU A 15 -6.61 -19.10 -4.94
N TRP A 16 -7.00 -18.26 -5.90
CA TRP A 16 -6.33 -17.00 -6.17
C TRP A 16 -6.52 -16.04 -5.01
N ILE A 17 -5.44 -15.35 -4.60
CA ILE A 17 -5.46 -14.36 -3.52
C ILE A 17 -5.23 -12.95 -4.04
N TYR A 18 -4.11 -12.72 -4.73
CA TYR A 18 -3.75 -11.42 -5.32
C TYR A 18 -2.73 -11.61 -6.45
N ASP A 19 -2.48 -10.54 -7.18
CA ASP A 19 -1.43 -10.51 -8.20
C ASP A 19 -0.26 -9.63 -7.77
N ILE A 20 0.94 -10.01 -8.22
CA ILE A 20 2.13 -9.18 -8.23
C ILE A 20 2.31 -8.72 -9.67
N VAL A 21 2.31 -7.41 -9.91
CA VAL A 21 2.51 -6.82 -11.23
C VAL A 21 3.85 -6.11 -11.25
N LEU A 22 4.65 -6.44 -12.28
CA LEU A 22 6.00 -5.94 -12.46
C LEU A 22 5.98 -4.90 -13.59
N GLU A 23 6.28 -3.64 -13.27
CA GLU A 23 6.18 -2.52 -14.21
C GLU A 23 7.49 -1.75 -14.33
N SER A 24 7.70 -1.09 -15.46
CA SER A 24 8.86 -0.22 -15.63
C SER A 24 8.64 1.19 -15.07
N SER A 25 7.38 1.58 -14.82
CA SER A 25 7.02 2.88 -14.26
C SER A 25 5.62 2.83 -13.64
N TYR A 26 5.23 3.86 -12.89
CA TYR A 26 3.87 3.99 -12.35
C TYR A 26 2.79 4.25 -13.42
N GLY A 27 3.17 4.48 -14.68
CA GLY A 27 2.21 4.80 -15.76
C GLY A 27 1.14 3.74 -16.02
N GLN A 28 1.38 2.48 -15.61
CA GLN A 28 0.42 1.37 -15.75
C GLN A 28 -0.39 1.11 -14.49
N LEU A 29 -0.23 1.94 -13.45
CA LEU A 29 -0.87 1.74 -12.14
C LEU A 29 -2.39 1.69 -12.21
N LEU A 30 -3.03 2.51 -13.05
CA LEU A 30 -4.48 2.50 -13.23
C LEU A 30 -4.96 1.18 -13.81
N ASP A 31 -4.25 0.64 -14.82
CA ASP A 31 -4.56 -0.65 -15.44
C ASP A 31 -4.38 -1.79 -14.45
N ALA A 32 -3.36 -1.70 -13.59
CA ALA A 32 -3.11 -2.69 -12.54
C ALA A 32 -4.19 -2.67 -11.45
N LEU A 33 -4.75 -1.49 -11.13
CA LEU A 33 -5.80 -1.31 -10.13
C LEU A 33 -7.20 -1.68 -10.65
N ALA A 34 -7.46 -1.57 -11.95
CA ALA A 34 -8.78 -1.81 -12.50
C ALA A 34 -9.40 -3.18 -12.10
N PRO A 35 -8.67 -4.31 -12.10
CA PRO A 35 -9.21 -5.58 -11.62
C PRO A 35 -9.56 -5.58 -10.12
N VAL A 36 -8.78 -4.88 -9.29
CA VAL A 36 -8.99 -4.77 -7.83
C VAL A 36 -10.30 -4.05 -7.51
N LEU A 37 -10.64 -3.06 -8.32
CA LEU A 37 -11.81 -2.21 -8.12
C LEU A 37 -13.03 -2.63 -8.96
N LYS A 38 -12.90 -3.71 -9.72
CA LYS A 38 -13.98 -4.24 -10.57
C LYS A 38 -15.23 -4.53 -9.74
N GLY A 39 -16.38 -4.00 -10.21
CA GLY A 39 -17.67 -4.15 -9.54
C GLY A 39 -17.95 -3.11 -8.46
N ARG A 40 -17.01 -2.22 -8.15
CA ARG A 40 -17.26 -1.02 -7.35
C ARG A 40 -17.75 0.11 -8.24
N ASN A 41 -18.42 1.09 -7.65
CA ASN A 41 -18.69 2.33 -8.37
C ASN A 41 -17.36 3.14 -8.43
N GLU A 42 -16.59 2.92 -9.48
CA GLU A 42 -15.23 3.48 -9.66
C GLU A 42 -15.19 5.01 -9.49
N LYS A 43 -16.29 5.70 -9.82
CA LYS A 43 -16.40 7.16 -9.65
C LYS A 43 -16.48 7.59 -8.19
N ASN A 44 -16.90 6.70 -7.29
CA ASN A 44 -17.13 7.00 -5.88
C ASN A 44 -16.07 6.40 -4.95
N VAL A 45 -15.19 5.53 -5.45
CA VAL A 45 -14.11 4.96 -4.64
C VAL A 45 -13.10 6.07 -4.29
N LYS A 46 -12.83 6.22 -3.01
CA LYS A 46 -11.77 7.09 -2.49
C LYS A 46 -10.49 6.28 -2.31
N ILE A 47 -9.38 6.89 -2.64
CA ILE A 47 -8.05 6.30 -2.47
C ILE A 47 -7.27 7.10 -1.43
N CYS A 48 -6.74 6.42 -0.42
CA CYS A 48 -5.79 6.99 0.51
C CYS A 48 -4.39 6.42 0.25
N ILE A 49 -3.47 7.24 -0.21
CA ILE A 49 -2.05 6.92 -0.24
C ILE A 49 -1.51 7.09 1.18
N VAL A 50 -0.90 6.04 1.71
CA VAL A 50 -0.16 6.06 2.99
C VAL A 50 1.32 5.96 2.66
N THR A 51 2.10 6.91 3.13
CA THR A 51 3.55 6.98 2.83
C THR A 51 4.31 7.67 3.97
N ASP A 52 5.62 7.54 3.97
CA ASP A 52 6.49 8.25 4.90
C ASP A 52 7.09 9.54 4.31
N SER A 53 7.67 10.39 5.17
CA SER A 53 8.22 11.70 4.81
C SER A 53 9.37 11.64 3.80
N ASN A 54 10.12 10.53 3.71
CA ASN A 54 11.22 10.37 2.75
C ASN A 54 10.67 9.95 1.37
N VAL A 55 9.83 8.92 1.33
CA VAL A 55 9.22 8.42 0.10
C VAL A 55 8.31 9.47 -0.51
N ALA A 56 7.58 10.23 0.31
CA ALA A 56 6.69 11.30 -0.16
C ALA A 56 7.43 12.36 -1.00
N LYS A 57 8.64 12.72 -0.64
CA LYS A 57 9.46 13.72 -1.38
C LYS A 57 9.79 13.27 -2.80
N ILE A 58 9.89 11.94 -3.02
CA ILE A 58 10.38 11.37 -4.27
C ILE A 58 9.21 10.92 -5.15
N HIS A 59 8.23 10.19 -4.59
CA HIS A 59 7.26 9.42 -5.37
C HIS A 59 5.82 9.93 -5.25
N LYS A 60 5.48 10.66 -4.17
CA LYS A 60 4.09 11.02 -3.87
C LYS A 60 3.41 11.75 -5.02
N ASN A 61 4.05 12.79 -5.55
CA ASN A 61 3.43 13.67 -6.54
C ASN A 61 3.08 12.91 -7.82
N GLU A 62 4.01 12.09 -8.33
CA GLU A 62 3.79 11.29 -9.54
C GLU A 62 2.64 10.29 -9.37
N VAL A 63 2.66 9.52 -8.28
CA VAL A 63 1.61 8.53 -8.00
C VAL A 63 0.26 9.20 -7.77
N GLU A 64 0.23 10.32 -7.06
CA GLU A 64 -0.99 11.08 -6.79
C GLU A 64 -1.60 11.65 -8.07
N GLU A 65 -0.80 12.20 -8.99
CA GLU A 65 -1.26 12.72 -10.28
C GLU A 65 -1.85 11.61 -11.15
N ILE A 66 -1.17 10.47 -11.23
CA ILE A 66 -1.67 9.30 -11.97
C ILE A 66 -3.01 8.85 -11.40
N LEU A 67 -3.12 8.68 -10.09
CA LEU A 67 -4.38 8.25 -9.46
C LEU A 67 -5.50 9.26 -9.66
N LYS A 68 -5.22 10.55 -9.58
CA LYS A 68 -6.21 11.63 -9.82
C LYS A 68 -6.71 11.68 -11.26
N SER A 69 -5.98 11.13 -12.22
CA SER A 69 -6.47 11.04 -13.60
C SER A 69 -7.57 9.99 -13.78
N GLY A 70 -7.65 9.01 -12.88
CA GLY A 70 -8.65 7.92 -12.91
C GLY A 70 -9.71 8.01 -11.81
N TYR A 71 -9.40 8.66 -10.67
CA TYR A 71 -10.26 8.65 -9.49
C TYR A 71 -10.54 10.07 -9.00
N SER A 72 -11.80 10.36 -8.64
CA SER A 72 -12.25 11.69 -8.23
C SER A 72 -11.71 12.13 -6.87
N THR A 73 -11.42 11.19 -5.97
CA THR A 73 -10.97 11.49 -4.61
C THR A 73 -9.71 10.69 -4.28
N VAL A 74 -8.58 11.37 -4.30
CA VAL A 74 -7.28 10.83 -3.86
C VAL A 74 -6.78 11.72 -2.73
N LYS A 75 -6.46 11.10 -1.60
CA LYS A 75 -5.92 11.73 -0.40
C LYS A 75 -4.59 11.08 -0.05
N THR A 76 -3.72 11.81 0.65
CA THR A 76 -2.43 11.26 1.07
C THR A 76 -2.19 11.52 2.55
N PHE A 77 -1.95 10.45 3.29
CA PHE A 77 -1.46 10.49 4.67
C PHE A 77 0.05 10.30 4.67
N VAL A 78 0.78 11.25 5.24
CA VAL A 78 2.24 11.21 5.35
C VAL A 78 2.61 11.19 6.83
N PHE A 79 3.37 10.19 7.24
CA PHE A 79 3.95 10.12 8.59
C PHE A 79 5.47 10.28 8.55
N GLU A 80 6.09 10.54 9.69
CA GLU A 80 7.54 10.72 9.77
C GLU A 80 8.26 9.39 9.53
N SER A 81 9.27 9.40 8.66
CA SER A 81 10.04 8.21 8.31
C SER A 81 10.81 7.62 9.48
N GLY A 82 11.09 6.33 9.44
CA GLY A 82 11.89 5.61 10.40
C GLY A 82 11.12 4.60 11.25
N GLU A 83 11.81 3.56 11.69
CA GLU A 83 11.26 2.44 12.46
C GLU A 83 10.59 2.90 13.77
N ALA A 84 11.10 3.96 14.41
CA ALA A 84 10.51 4.50 15.64
C ALA A 84 9.05 4.96 15.47
N ASN A 85 8.62 5.23 14.25
CA ASN A 85 7.25 5.62 13.91
C ASN A 85 6.35 4.43 13.53
N LYS A 86 6.89 3.20 13.51
CA LYS A 86 6.13 1.97 13.29
C LYS A 86 5.43 1.54 14.57
N ASN A 87 4.42 2.27 15.00
CA ASN A 87 3.76 2.10 16.28
C ASN A 87 2.26 2.41 16.25
N LEU A 88 1.56 2.04 17.33
CA LEU A 88 0.10 2.26 17.44
C LEU A 88 -0.30 3.73 17.40
N ASN A 89 0.51 4.65 17.90
CA ASN A 89 0.19 6.08 17.86
C ASN A 89 0.12 6.61 16.42
N THR A 90 0.97 6.12 15.54
CA THR A 90 0.92 6.49 14.11
C THR A 90 -0.30 5.86 13.44
N ILE A 91 -0.67 4.65 13.82
CA ILE A 91 -1.91 4.00 13.35
C ILE A 91 -3.15 4.78 13.80
N GLU A 92 -3.19 5.23 15.04
CA GLU A 92 -4.29 6.07 15.55
C GLU A 92 -4.46 7.35 14.73
N LYS A 93 -3.37 8.05 14.42
CA LYS A 93 -3.39 9.23 13.54
C LYS A 93 -3.89 8.91 12.13
N LEU A 94 -3.54 7.73 11.60
CA LEU A 94 -4.05 7.29 10.30
C LEU A 94 -5.56 7.03 10.38
N TYR A 95 -6.07 6.40 11.45
CA TYR A 95 -7.51 6.21 11.63
C TYR A 95 -8.26 7.55 11.72
N GLU A 96 -7.77 8.50 12.52
CA GLU A 96 -8.35 9.84 12.58
C GLU A 96 -8.41 10.50 11.20
N TYR A 97 -7.31 10.41 10.44
CA TYR A 97 -7.25 10.94 9.08
C TYR A 97 -8.30 10.31 8.17
N LEU A 98 -8.45 8.99 8.22
CA LEU A 98 -9.43 8.26 7.41
C LEU A 98 -10.87 8.64 7.80
N ILE A 99 -11.16 8.76 9.10
CA ILE A 99 -12.48 9.15 9.62
C ILE A 99 -12.84 10.58 9.19
N ILE A 100 -11.94 11.53 9.36
CA ILE A 100 -12.16 12.96 9.00
C ILE A 100 -12.40 13.10 7.49
N ASN A 101 -11.75 12.28 6.67
CA ASN A 101 -11.93 12.28 5.22
C ASN A 101 -13.05 11.33 4.75
N HIS A 102 -13.85 10.78 5.68
CA HIS A 102 -15.02 9.94 5.40
C HIS A 102 -14.70 8.70 4.56
N PHE A 103 -13.57 8.04 4.82
CA PHE A 103 -13.25 6.77 4.16
C PHE A 103 -14.19 5.67 4.64
N GLU A 104 -14.69 4.89 3.69
CA GLU A 104 -15.64 3.80 3.89
C GLU A 104 -15.01 2.44 3.55
N ARG A 105 -15.71 1.35 3.86
CA ARG A 105 -15.23 -0.02 3.64
C ARG A 105 -14.88 -0.36 2.20
N ASN A 106 -15.57 0.29 1.26
CA ASN A 106 -15.37 0.06 -0.18
C ASN A 106 -14.28 0.92 -0.79
N ASP A 107 -13.66 1.78 0.01
CA ASP A 107 -12.52 2.59 -0.42
C ASP A 107 -11.22 1.75 -0.43
N LEU A 108 -10.11 2.35 -0.80
CA LEU A 108 -8.84 1.66 -0.96
C LEU A 108 -7.70 2.40 -0.25
N LEU A 109 -6.88 1.66 0.48
CA LEU A 109 -5.59 2.16 0.97
C LEU A 109 -4.47 1.73 0.02
N ILE A 110 -3.53 2.62 -0.26
CA ILE A 110 -2.31 2.33 -1.03
C ILE A 110 -1.10 2.58 -0.15
N ALA A 111 -0.35 1.53 0.15
CA ALA A 111 0.94 1.61 0.82
C ALA A 111 2.02 1.96 -0.21
N LEU A 112 2.48 3.21 -0.24
CA LEU A 112 3.56 3.66 -1.11
C LEU A 112 4.84 3.81 -0.28
N GLY A 113 5.72 2.80 -0.28
CA GLY A 113 6.93 2.88 0.53
C GLY A 113 7.66 1.57 0.77
N GLY A 114 8.53 1.58 1.76
CA GLY A 114 9.25 0.40 2.24
C GLY A 114 8.42 -0.50 3.16
N GLY A 115 9.07 -1.47 3.81
CA GLY A 115 8.41 -2.44 4.70
C GLY A 115 7.64 -1.80 5.85
N VAL A 116 8.15 -0.73 6.45
CA VAL A 116 7.44 0.01 7.52
C VAL A 116 6.09 0.52 7.03
N VAL A 117 6.06 1.15 5.86
CA VAL A 117 4.83 1.68 5.26
C VAL A 117 3.87 0.55 4.91
N GLY A 118 4.37 -0.54 4.32
CA GLY A 118 3.57 -1.71 3.95
C GLY A 118 2.93 -2.37 5.16
N ASP A 119 3.73 -2.63 6.21
CA ASP A 119 3.26 -3.26 7.45
C ASP A 119 2.20 -2.43 8.17
N MET A 120 2.45 -1.13 8.32
CA MET A 120 1.52 -0.22 8.98
C MET A 120 0.21 -0.05 8.20
N THR A 121 0.30 0.13 6.89
CA THR A 121 -0.89 0.28 6.05
C THR A 121 -1.72 -0.99 6.03
N GLY A 122 -1.08 -2.15 5.89
CA GLY A 122 -1.75 -3.44 5.91
C GLY A 122 -2.42 -3.74 7.25
N PHE A 123 -1.79 -3.38 8.38
CA PHE A 123 -2.39 -3.50 9.71
C PHE A 123 -3.56 -2.53 9.89
N ALA A 124 -3.41 -1.27 9.47
CA ALA A 124 -4.51 -0.32 9.48
C ALA A 124 -5.69 -0.81 8.61
N ALA A 125 -5.39 -1.36 7.43
CA ALA A 125 -6.40 -1.91 6.55
C ALA A 125 -7.16 -3.09 7.17
N ALA A 126 -6.47 -3.97 7.91
CA ALA A 126 -7.09 -5.10 8.58
C ALA A 126 -8.06 -4.69 9.70
N THR A 127 -7.83 -3.55 10.32
CA THR A 127 -8.50 -3.14 11.56
C THR A 127 -9.49 -1.98 11.38
N TYR A 128 -9.22 -1.05 10.46
CA TYR A 128 -10.13 0.04 10.14
C TYR A 128 -11.46 -0.48 9.60
N LEU A 129 -12.57 -0.10 10.21
CA LEU A 129 -13.93 -0.56 9.88
C LEU A 129 -14.10 -2.10 9.84
N ARG A 130 -13.24 -2.86 10.55
CA ARG A 130 -13.14 -4.33 10.53
C ARG A 130 -12.66 -4.91 9.19
N GLY A 131 -11.96 -4.12 8.42
CA GLY A 131 -11.36 -4.47 7.14
C GLY A 131 -11.73 -3.51 6.02
N ILE A 132 -10.71 -2.97 5.38
CA ILE A 132 -10.75 -2.21 4.13
C ILE A 132 -9.66 -2.80 3.21
N ASP A 133 -9.87 -2.79 1.93
CA ASP A 133 -8.87 -3.33 1.00
C ASP A 133 -7.63 -2.43 0.93
N PHE A 134 -6.49 -3.06 0.68
CA PHE A 134 -5.25 -2.32 0.44
C PHE A 134 -4.41 -2.92 -0.68
N VAL A 135 -3.53 -2.08 -1.22
CA VAL A 135 -2.57 -2.38 -2.28
C VAL A 135 -1.19 -1.94 -1.82
N GLN A 136 -0.15 -2.65 -2.24
CA GLN A 136 1.23 -2.26 -1.96
C GLN A 136 1.95 -1.78 -3.22
N ILE A 137 2.64 -0.66 -3.11
CA ILE A 137 3.59 -0.12 -4.09
C ILE A 137 4.95 -0.03 -3.37
N PRO A 138 5.70 -1.15 -3.33
CA PRO A 138 6.97 -1.19 -2.63
C PRO A 138 8.05 -0.38 -3.34
N THR A 139 8.76 0.50 -2.60
CA THR A 139 9.79 1.38 -3.16
C THR A 139 11.21 1.02 -2.73
N THR A 140 11.40 0.08 -1.80
CA THR A 140 12.71 -0.42 -1.39
C THR A 140 12.92 -1.84 -1.90
N LEU A 141 14.18 -2.23 -2.16
CA LEU A 141 14.50 -3.57 -2.64
C LEU A 141 13.93 -4.66 -1.71
N LEU A 142 14.13 -4.54 -0.39
CA LEU A 142 13.60 -5.50 0.57
C LEU A 142 12.08 -5.61 0.51
N ALA A 143 11.37 -4.48 0.34
CA ALA A 143 9.92 -4.52 0.21
C ALA A 143 9.48 -5.16 -1.11
N GLN A 144 10.21 -4.95 -2.19
CA GLN A 144 9.88 -5.52 -3.50
C GLN A 144 10.03 -7.05 -3.57
N VAL A 145 11.01 -7.61 -2.84
CA VAL A 145 11.33 -9.04 -2.93
C VAL A 145 10.84 -9.87 -1.73
N ASP A 146 10.47 -9.24 -0.61
CA ASP A 146 10.16 -9.95 0.63
C ASP A 146 8.98 -9.35 1.39
N SER A 147 9.12 -8.14 1.98
CA SER A 147 8.18 -7.68 3.00
C SER A 147 6.78 -7.32 2.48
N SER A 148 6.59 -7.10 1.18
CA SER A 148 5.26 -6.90 0.59
C SER A 148 4.51 -8.22 0.31
N ILE A 149 5.14 -9.36 0.57
CA ILE A 149 4.63 -10.68 0.23
C ILE A 149 4.30 -11.46 1.51
N GLY A 150 3.22 -12.24 1.48
CA GLY A 150 2.85 -13.12 2.60
C GLY A 150 1.90 -12.53 3.63
N GLY A 151 1.50 -11.25 3.48
CA GLY A 151 0.43 -10.64 4.28
C GLY A 151 0.74 -10.45 5.76
N LYS A 152 1.99 -10.54 6.19
CA LYS A 152 2.39 -10.19 7.55
C LYS A 152 2.35 -8.68 7.68
N THR A 153 1.47 -8.17 8.53
CA THR A 153 1.31 -6.72 8.75
C THR A 153 1.30 -6.42 10.23
N GLY A 154 1.84 -5.28 10.64
CA GLY A 154 1.89 -4.98 12.06
C GLY A 154 2.77 -3.80 12.42
N VAL A 155 2.83 -3.56 13.72
CA VAL A 155 3.57 -2.49 14.34
C VAL A 155 4.39 -2.98 15.53
N ASP A 156 5.36 -2.18 15.92
CA ASP A 156 6.13 -2.40 17.12
C ASP A 156 5.31 -2.01 18.37
N PHE A 157 5.56 -2.68 19.46
CA PHE A 157 4.92 -2.40 20.74
C PHE A 157 5.97 -2.30 21.84
N ALA A 158 6.05 -1.14 22.48
CA ALA A 158 7.11 -0.79 23.42
C ALA A 158 8.51 -0.98 22.77
N GLN A 159 9.36 -1.82 23.33
CA GLN A 159 10.68 -2.13 22.77
C GLN A 159 10.71 -3.38 21.88
N TYR A 160 9.57 -4.00 21.62
CA TYR A 160 9.47 -5.25 20.90
C TYR A 160 8.99 -5.00 19.46
N LYS A 161 9.71 -5.57 18.48
CA LYS A 161 9.39 -5.44 17.07
C LYS A 161 8.24 -6.36 16.65
N ASN A 162 7.34 -5.84 15.81
CA ASN A 162 6.29 -6.62 15.12
C ASN A 162 5.37 -7.43 16.05
N MET A 163 5.11 -6.94 17.27
CA MET A 163 4.35 -7.71 18.28
C MET A 163 2.84 -7.54 18.16
N VAL A 164 2.39 -6.48 17.51
CA VAL A 164 0.96 -6.23 17.30
C VAL A 164 0.69 -6.19 15.80
N GLY A 165 -0.12 -7.10 15.30
CA GLY A 165 -0.34 -7.21 13.86
C GLY A 165 -1.49 -8.11 13.48
N ALA A 166 -1.67 -8.25 12.18
CA ALA A 166 -2.66 -9.13 11.57
C ALA A 166 -2.07 -9.77 10.30
N PHE A 167 -2.54 -10.97 9.96
CA PHE A 167 -2.35 -11.49 8.61
C PHE A 167 -3.40 -10.85 7.70
N ASN A 168 -2.96 -10.00 6.80
CA ASN A 168 -3.83 -9.31 5.85
C ASN A 168 -3.15 -9.28 4.47
N GLN A 169 -3.72 -10.01 3.51
CA GLN A 169 -3.17 -10.07 2.17
C GLN A 169 -3.56 -8.81 1.37
N PRO A 170 -2.61 -8.19 0.66
CA PRO A 170 -2.93 -7.09 -0.25
C PRO A 170 -3.80 -7.61 -1.40
N LYS A 171 -4.54 -6.72 -2.05
CA LYS A 171 -5.27 -7.06 -3.29
C LYS A 171 -4.40 -7.01 -4.54
N LEU A 172 -3.26 -6.32 -4.44
CA LEU A 172 -2.28 -6.15 -5.50
C LEU A 172 -0.94 -5.73 -4.87
N VAL A 173 0.15 -6.22 -5.45
CA VAL A 173 1.49 -5.67 -5.24
C VAL A 173 1.98 -5.15 -6.59
N SER A 174 2.14 -3.82 -6.73
CA SER A 174 2.65 -3.19 -7.95
C SER A 174 4.11 -2.80 -7.74
N VAL A 175 5.01 -3.48 -8.42
CA VAL A 175 6.47 -3.31 -8.31
C VAL A 175 6.97 -2.52 -9.50
N SER A 176 7.56 -1.34 -9.25
CA SER A 176 8.23 -0.55 -10.27
C SER A 176 9.75 -0.64 -10.12
N TYR A 177 10.43 -1.15 -11.15
CA TYR A 177 11.89 -1.34 -11.11
C TYR A 177 12.69 -0.04 -11.17
N THR A 178 12.17 0.99 -11.83
CA THR A 178 12.88 2.27 -12.00
C THR A 178 12.74 3.18 -10.78
N HIS A 179 11.83 2.85 -9.86
CA HIS A 179 11.53 3.65 -8.67
C HIS A 179 12.05 3.03 -7.37
N LEU A 180 13.18 2.32 -7.47
CA LEU A 180 13.89 1.82 -6.29
C LEU A 180 14.48 2.99 -5.50
N THR A 181 13.99 3.21 -4.30
CA THR A 181 14.70 4.03 -3.31
C THR A 181 15.80 3.19 -2.68
N LEU A 182 17.05 3.61 -2.84
CA LEU A 182 18.15 2.98 -2.11
C LEU A 182 17.92 3.22 -0.61
N PRO A 183 18.14 2.19 0.25
CA PRO A 183 18.11 2.41 1.70
C PRO A 183 19.17 3.46 2.03
N THR A 184 18.76 4.51 2.72
CA THR A 184 19.72 5.45 3.30
C THR A 184 20.50 4.67 4.32
N ILE A 185 21.77 4.40 4.02
CA ILE A 185 22.70 3.83 4.99
C ILE A 185 22.89 4.92 6.05
N ALA A 186 22.29 4.70 7.22
CA ALA A 186 22.49 5.54 8.39
C ALA A 186 23.78 5.17 9.09
#